data_47903226ccdb788610738f953179926d
#
_entry.id   47903226ccdb788610738f953179926d
#
_cell.length_a   1.000
_cell.length_b   1.000
_cell.length_c   1.000
_cell.angle_alpha   90.00
_cell.angle_beta   90.00
_cell.angle_gamma   90.00
#
_symmetry.space_group_name_H-M   'P 1'
#
loop_
_entity.id
_entity.type
_entity.pdbx_description
1 polymer ?
#
loop_
_entity_poly.entity_id
_entity_poly.type
_entity_poly.pdbx_seq_one_letter_code
_entity_poly.pdbx_strand_id
1 'polypeptide(L)'
;CGQCKKVCSYQNENIELNEPLLAEAATVTDREICLKSASGGIFAALAKKILQEGGRVYGCAFTYKNGVLYPEHVRVQSENDLVRLQGSKYVQSRMGNIYKNVKKDLNEGRLVLFSGTPCQISALNSYLKNQEKNNLFTVDIICHGTPSAKLFDDYLKQIEKNINGKIVDFKFRDKSGGWGLKGSIIYQNKRNQHQRYYNIYKTLNYIFIHLIYSIFQFIQSFFHCFRLKA
;
A
#
# COMPACT_ATOMS: atom_id res chain seq x y z
N CYS A 1 -8.70 -25.21 -3.19
CA CYS A 1 -9.55 -25.09 -4.40
C CYS A 1 -8.75 -24.74 -5.68
N GLY A 2 -7.48 -24.35 -5.58
CA GLY A 2 -6.62 -24.06 -6.74
C GLY A 2 -6.88 -22.72 -7.46
N GLN A 3 -7.80 -21.91 -6.98
CA GLN A 3 -8.12 -20.62 -7.62
C GLN A 3 -6.91 -19.66 -7.64
N CYS A 4 -6.12 -19.61 -6.56
CA CYS A 4 -4.91 -18.77 -6.52
C CYS A 4 -3.94 -19.11 -7.66
N LYS A 5 -3.80 -20.41 -7.99
CA LYS A 5 -2.96 -20.88 -9.10
C LYS A 5 -3.53 -20.44 -10.46
N LYS A 6 -4.86 -20.54 -10.62
CA LYS A 6 -5.53 -20.16 -11.89
C LYS A 6 -5.46 -18.68 -12.21
N VAL A 7 -5.43 -17.82 -11.17
CA VAL A 7 -5.38 -16.36 -11.35
C VAL A 7 -3.98 -15.77 -11.17
N CYS A 8 -2.97 -16.61 -10.92
CA CYS A 8 -1.60 -16.15 -10.70
C CYS A 8 -0.96 -15.69 -12.00
N SER A 9 -0.60 -14.43 -12.08
CA SER A 9 0.06 -13.85 -13.25
C SER A 9 1.45 -14.45 -13.54
N TYR A 10 2.11 -15.02 -12.53
CA TYR A 10 3.41 -15.68 -12.70
C TYR A 10 3.31 -17.12 -13.21
N GLN A 11 2.12 -17.71 -13.23
CA GLN A 11 1.90 -19.09 -13.66
C GLN A 11 1.09 -19.19 -14.97
N ASN A 12 0.61 -18.06 -15.48
CA ASN A 12 -0.12 -17.98 -16.74
C ASN A 12 0.74 -17.22 -17.74
N GLU A 13 1.19 -17.88 -18.78
CA GLU A 13 2.06 -17.33 -19.84
C GLU A 13 1.36 -16.30 -20.74
N ASN A 14 0.03 -16.19 -20.65
CA ASN A 14 -0.80 -15.30 -21.47
C ASN A 14 -1.10 -13.96 -20.76
N ILE A 15 -0.09 -13.32 -20.17
CA ILE A 15 -0.25 -11.97 -19.65
C ILE A 15 0.07 -11.00 -20.79
N GLU A 16 -0.96 -10.34 -21.28
CA GLU A 16 -0.78 -9.20 -22.17
C GLU A 16 -0.12 -8.05 -21.38
N LEU A 17 1.12 -7.75 -21.71
CA LEU A 17 1.80 -6.55 -21.29
C LEU A 17 1.37 -5.44 -22.23
N ASN A 18 0.67 -4.44 -21.72
CA ASN A 18 0.34 -3.27 -22.51
C ASN A 18 1.49 -2.27 -22.46
N GLU A 19 1.91 -1.78 -23.64
CA GLU A 19 2.83 -0.67 -23.72
C GLU A 19 2.21 0.59 -23.08
N PRO A 20 3.00 1.40 -22.35
CA PRO A 20 2.50 2.67 -21.82
C PRO A 20 2.21 3.63 -22.96
N LEU A 21 1.03 4.25 -22.94
CA LEU A 21 0.66 5.27 -23.93
C LEU A 21 1.45 6.57 -23.70
N LEU A 22 1.79 6.87 -22.45
CA LEU A 22 2.49 8.07 -22.05
C LEU A 22 3.26 7.80 -20.74
N ALA A 23 4.44 8.40 -20.60
CA ALA A 23 5.22 8.39 -19.37
C ALA A 23 5.52 9.84 -18.94
N GLU A 24 5.09 10.22 -17.76
CA GLU A 24 5.27 11.56 -17.21
C GLU A 24 5.77 11.50 -15.77
N ALA A 25 6.57 12.51 -15.39
CA ALA A 25 6.93 12.79 -14.01
C ALA A 25 6.01 13.90 -13.48
N ALA A 26 5.25 13.61 -12.44
CA ALA A 26 4.29 14.56 -11.89
C ALA A 26 4.30 14.58 -10.35
N THR A 27 3.95 15.75 -9.81
CA THR A 27 3.71 15.96 -8.39
C THR A 27 2.49 16.85 -8.20
N VAL A 28 1.79 16.67 -7.09
CA VAL A 28 0.68 17.56 -6.72
C VAL A 28 1.23 18.92 -6.27
N THR A 29 0.50 19.98 -6.58
CA THR A 29 0.81 21.35 -6.13
C THR A 29 0.44 21.57 -4.66
N ASP A 30 -0.53 20.78 -4.13
CA ASP A 30 -0.93 20.81 -2.73
C ASP A 30 0.20 20.22 -1.85
N ARG A 31 0.84 21.11 -1.08
CA ARG A 31 1.96 20.77 -0.20
C ARG A 31 1.56 19.78 0.90
N GLU A 32 0.34 19.87 1.45
CA GLU A 32 -0.09 18.96 2.49
C GLU A 32 -0.29 17.55 1.96
N ILE A 33 -0.89 17.39 0.80
CA ILE A 33 -1.05 16.09 0.13
C ILE A 33 0.34 15.51 -0.17
N CYS A 34 1.26 16.32 -0.69
CA CYS A 34 2.62 15.89 -1.00
C CYS A 34 3.37 15.40 0.26
N LEU A 35 3.28 16.12 1.37
CA LEU A 35 3.96 15.76 2.64
C LEU A 35 3.40 14.48 3.26
N LYS A 36 2.09 14.24 3.14
CA LYS A 36 1.43 13.02 3.64
C LYS A 36 1.68 11.81 2.73
N SER A 37 2.13 12.03 1.51
CA SER A 37 2.36 10.98 0.51
C SER A 37 3.82 10.49 0.52
N ALA A 38 4.06 9.25 0.07
CA ALA A 38 5.41 8.69 -0.02
C ALA A 38 6.25 9.39 -1.11
N SER A 39 5.62 9.82 -2.20
CA SER A 39 6.23 10.46 -3.37
C SER A 39 5.49 11.75 -3.73
N GLY A 40 5.25 12.01 -5.00
CA GLY A 40 4.61 13.22 -5.53
C GLY A 40 3.10 13.40 -5.25
N GLY A 41 2.44 12.44 -4.59
CA GLY A 41 1.05 12.60 -4.15
C GLY A 41 -0.02 12.29 -5.20
N ILE A 42 0.34 11.83 -6.39
CA ILE A 42 -0.60 11.58 -7.50
C ILE A 42 -1.71 10.60 -7.11
N PHE A 43 -1.36 9.48 -6.44
CA PHE A 43 -2.39 8.55 -5.94
C PHE A 43 -3.42 9.26 -5.06
N ALA A 44 -2.97 10.12 -4.14
CA ALA A 44 -3.89 10.82 -3.23
C ALA A 44 -4.79 11.82 -3.98
N ALA A 45 -4.28 12.48 -5.02
CA ALA A 45 -5.07 13.39 -5.86
C ALA A 45 -6.16 12.63 -6.63
N LEU A 46 -5.81 11.51 -7.27
CA LEU A 46 -6.76 10.64 -7.97
C LEU A 46 -7.82 10.09 -7.00
N ALA A 47 -7.38 9.58 -5.84
CA ALA A 47 -8.27 9.05 -4.83
C ALA A 47 -9.26 10.10 -4.31
N LYS A 48 -8.79 11.32 -4.06
CA LYS A 48 -9.64 12.44 -3.65
C LYS A 48 -10.71 12.73 -4.69
N LYS A 49 -10.36 12.78 -5.98
CA LYS A 49 -11.30 13.00 -7.08
C LYS A 49 -12.39 11.92 -7.11
N ILE A 50 -12.00 10.65 -7.03
CA ILE A 50 -12.96 9.53 -6.99
C ILE A 50 -13.91 9.62 -5.79
N LEU A 51 -13.39 9.96 -4.60
CA LEU A 51 -14.20 10.10 -3.39
C LEU A 51 -15.20 11.27 -3.49
N GLN A 52 -14.80 12.40 -4.09
CA GLN A 52 -15.66 13.56 -4.32
C GLN A 52 -16.83 13.24 -5.25
N GLU A 53 -16.64 12.31 -6.19
CA GLU A 53 -17.70 11.81 -7.08
C GLU A 53 -18.52 10.67 -6.44
N GLY A 54 -18.41 10.46 -5.12
CA GLY A 54 -19.14 9.42 -4.40
C GLY A 54 -18.62 8.00 -4.62
N GLY A 55 -17.46 7.86 -5.26
CA GLY A 55 -16.80 6.59 -5.55
C GLY A 55 -16.18 5.92 -4.31
N ARG A 56 -15.42 4.88 -4.56
CA ARG A 56 -14.74 4.09 -3.53
C ARG A 56 -13.28 3.90 -3.88
N VAL A 57 -12.41 3.98 -2.86
CA VAL A 57 -10.98 3.80 -3.04
C VAL A 57 -10.51 2.60 -2.22
N TYR A 58 -9.73 1.76 -2.86
CA TYR A 58 -9.15 0.55 -2.26
C TYR A 58 -7.63 0.64 -2.30
N GLY A 59 -7.01 0.30 -1.21
CA GLY A 59 -5.54 0.29 -1.11
C GLY A 59 -5.07 -0.30 0.22
N CYS A 60 -3.77 -0.44 0.35
CA CYS A 60 -3.14 -0.98 1.54
C CYS A 60 -3.13 0.04 2.68
N ALA A 61 -3.58 -0.37 3.86
CA ALA A 61 -3.49 0.36 5.12
C ALA A 61 -2.85 -0.52 6.21
N PHE A 62 -2.33 0.11 7.26
CA PHE A 62 -2.07 -0.60 8.50
C PHE A 62 -3.36 -0.62 9.35
N THR A 63 -3.67 -1.78 9.88
CA THR A 63 -4.78 -2.01 10.80
C THR A 63 -4.24 -2.56 12.10
N TYR A 64 -4.61 -1.91 13.20
CA TYR A 64 -4.32 -2.39 14.55
C TYR A 64 -5.58 -3.04 15.13
N LYS A 65 -5.53 -4.33 15.37
CA LYS A 65 -6.65 -5.10 15.92
C LYS A 65 -6.16 -6.22 16.81
N ASN A 66 -6.79 -6.38 17.98
CA ASN A 66 -6.45 -7.42 18.97
C ASN A 66 -4.96 -7.39 19.38
N GLY A 67 -4.39 -6.20 19.56
CA GLY A 67 -2.99 -6.05 19.97
C GLY A 67 -1.95 -6.30 18.87
N VAL A 68 -2.36 -6.43 17.61
CA VAL A 68 -1.48 -6.71 16.47
C VAL A 68 -1.68 -5.68 15.37
N LEU A 69 -0.57 -5.11 14.88
CA LEU A 69 -0.53 -4.26 13.70
C LEU A 69 -0.23 -5.12 12.48
N TYR A 70 -1.04 -5.02 11.42
CA TYR A 70 -0.80 -5.74 10.18
C TYR A 70 -1.27 -4.93 8.96
N PRO A 71 -0.62 -5.11 7.79
CA PRO A 71 -1.04 -4.49 6.55
C PRO A 71 -2.20 -5.27 5.94
N GLU A 72 -3.24 -4.57 5.53
CA GLU A 72 -4.36 -5.15 4.78
C GLU A 72 -4.90 -4.16 3.76
N HIS A 73 -5.52 -4.66 2.71
CA HIS A 73 -6.31 -3.83 1.82
C HIS A 73 -7.62 -3.46 2.50
N VAL A 74 -7.94 -2.18 2.43
CA VAL A 74 -9.17 -1.62 3.00
C VAL A 74 -9.92 -0.82 1.95
N ARG A 75 -11.22 -0.66 2.16
CA ARG A 75 -12.12 0.20 1.42
C ARG A 75 -12.24 1.54 2.13
N VAL A 76 -12.03 2.63 1.41
CA VAL A 76 -12.19 4.00 1.87
C VAL A 76 -13.33 4.66 1.11
N GLN A 77 -14.15 5.43 1.81
CA GLN A 77 -15.34 6.10 1.26
C GLN A 77 -15.45 7.57 1.65
N SER A 78 -14.48 8.07 2.40
CA SER A 78 -14.40 9.49 2.80
C SER A 78 -12.97 10.01 2.62
N GLU A 79 -12.83 11.32 2.34
CA GLU A 79 -11.50 11.96 2.25
C GLU A 79 -10.74 11.89 3.57
N ASN A 80 -11.42 11.92 4.70
CA ASN A 80 -10.81 11.83 6.03
C ASN A 80 -10.07 10.50 6.25
N ASP A 81 -10.56 9.41 5.66
CA ASP A 81 -9.95 8.09 5.75
C ASP A 81 -8.81 7.88 4.75
N LEU A 82 -8.67 8.77 3.75
CA LEU A 82 -7.67 8.61 2.69
C LEU A 82 -6.24 8.57 3.24
N VAL A 83 -5.97 9.26 4.32
CA VAL A 83 -4.65 9.26 4.98
C VAL A 83 -4.16 7.86 5.35
N ARG A 84 -5.07 6.91 5.60
CA ARG A 84 -4.74 5.50 5.90
C ARG A 84 -4.07 4.80 4.72
N LEU A 85 -4.42 5.19 3.50
CA LEU A 85 -3.85 4.61 2.27
C LEU A 85 -2.54 5.28 1.87
N GLN A 86 -2.28 6.50 2.35
CA GLN A 86 -1.07 7.24 2.02
C GLN A 86 0.17 6.62 2.68
N GLY A 87 1.33 6.87 2.09
CA GLY A 87 2.58 6.30 2.55
C GLY A 87 2.79 4.83 2.10
N SER A 88 4.04 4.48 1.84
CA SER A 88 4.41 3.13 1.37
C SER A 88 4.34 2.10 2.51
N LYS A 89 3.85 0.90 2.19
CA LYS A 89 3.86 -0.28 3.05
C LYS A 89 4.63 -1.37 2.33
N TYR A 90 5.94 -1.51 2.66
CA TYR A 90 6.84 -2.46 1.99
C TYR A 90 6.71 -3.87 2.58
N VAL A 91 5.50 -4.38 2.61
CA VAL A 91 5.15 -5.71 3.13
C VAL A 91 3.87 -6.20 2.46
N GLN A 92 3.76 -7.52 2.30
CA GLN A 92 2.59 -8.12 1.68
C GLN A 92 1.32 -7.85 2.50
N SER A 93 0.32 -7.23 1.87
CA SER A 93 -0.97 -6.94 2.49
C SER A 93 -1.94 -8.12 2.41
N ARG A 94 -2.77 -8.26 3.44
CA ARG A 94 -3.88 -9.23 3.43
C ARG A 94 -5.01 -8.71 2.54
N MET A 95 -5.53 -9.56 1.66
CA MET A 95 -6.59 -9.20 0.72
C MET A 95 -8.00 -9.48 1.25
N GLY A 96 -8.15 -10.49 2.11
CA GLY A 96 -9.45 -10.81 2.69
C GLY A 96 -10.58 -10.91 1.65
N ASN A 97 -11.64 -10.16 1.87
CA ASN A 97 -12.82 -10.10 0.99
C ASN A 97 -12.81 -8.90 0.02
N ILE A 98 -11.68 -8.23 -0.16
CA ILE A 98 -11.59 -6.96 -0.90
C ILE A 98 -12.11 -7.08 -2.33
N TYR A 99 -11.76 -8.13 -3.06
CA TYR A 99 -12.25 -8.32 -4.44
C TYR A 99 -13.77 -8.49 -4.52
N LYS A 100 -14.38 -9.12 -3.49
CA LYS A 100 -15.85 -9.20 -3.39
C LYS A 100 -16.48 -7.83 -3.18
N ASN A 101 -15.84 -6.99 -2.35
CA ASN A 101 -16.30 -5.63 -2.07
C ASN A 101 -16.18 -4.75 -3.32
N VAL A 102 -15.06 -4.84 -4.06
CA VAL A 102 -14.88 -4.17 -5.35
C VAL A 102 -15.99 -4.57 -6.32
N LYS A 103 -16.23 -5.87 -6.47
CA LYS A 103 -17.30 -6.38 -7.34
C LYS A 103 -18.67 -5.83 -6.95
N LYS A 104 -18.97 -5.77 -5.66
CA LYS A 104 -20.23 -5.20 -5.15
C LYS A 104 -20.36 -3.73 -5.51
N ASP A 105 -19.33 -2.91 -5.26
CA ASP A 105 -19.36 -1.48 -5.56
C ASP A 105 -19.53 -1.21 -7.07
N LEU A 106 -18.87 -2.01 -7.92
CA LEU A 106 -19.03 -1.92 -9.37
C LEU A 106 -20.47 -2.29 -9.82
N ASN A 107 -21.06 -3.33 -9.23
CA ASN A 107 -22.45 -3.72 -9.50
C ASN A 107 -23.46 -2.63 -9.06
N GLU A 108 -23.10 -1.83 -8.06
CA GLU A 108 -23.88 -0.67 -7.61
C GLU A 108 -23.64 0.56 -8.50
N GLY A 109 -22.89 0.44 -9.59
CA GLY A 109 -22.57 1.54 -10.53
C GLY A 109 -21.57 2.55 -9.97
N ARG A 110 -20.86 2.26 -8.88
CA ARG A 110 -19.94 3.20 -8.26
C ARG A 110 -18.62 3.26 -9.03
N LEU A 111 -18.02 4.44 -9.04
CA LEU A 111 -16.62 4.59 -9.41
C LEU A 111 -15.73 3.91 -8.37
N VAL A 112 -14.76 3.13 -8.84
CA VAL A 112 -13.82 2.41 -7.98
C VAL A 112 -12.40 2.70 -8.42
N LEU A 113 -11.56 3.16 -7.49
CA LEU A 113 -10.12 3.22 -7.65
C LEU A 113 -9.48 2.11 -6.81
N PHE A 114 -8.75 1.21 -7.45
CA PHE A 114 -8.02 0.14 -6.77
C PHE A 114 -6.52 0.32 -6.96
N SER A 115 -5.78 0.47 -5.86
CA SER A 115 -4.31 0.51 -5.88
C SER A 115 -3.73 -0.76 -5.28
N GLY A 116 -2.78 -1.36 -5.98
CA GLY A 116 -2.12 -2.58 -5.52
C GLY A 116 -0.86 -2.89 -6.30
N THR A 117 -0.17 -3.95 -5.92
CA THR A 117 0.94 -4.49 -6.70
C THR A 117 0.42 -5.15 -7.98
N PRO A 118 1.26 -5.31 -9.04
CA PRO A 118 0.81 -5.90 -10.31
C PRO A 118 0.13 -7.26 -10.15
N CYS A 119 0.63 -8.11 -9.26
CA CYS A 119 0.00 -9.42 -8.98
C CYS A 119 -1.39 -9.29 -8.32
N GLN A 120 -1.60 -8.28 -7.47
CA GLN A 120 -2.91 -8.02 -6.86
C GLN A 120 -3.91 -7.48 -7.88
N ILE A 121 -3.47 -6.61 -8.79
CA ILE A 121 -4.32 -6.07 -9.85
C ILE A 121 -4.65 -7.15 -10.89
N SER A 122 -3.68 -7.97 -11.28
CA SER A 122 -3.91 -9.12 -12.15
C SER A 122 -4.94 -10.09 -11.54
N ALA A 123 -4.83 -10.38 -10.24
CA ALA A 123 -5.78 -11.23 -9.54
C ALA A 123 -7.19 -10.60 -9.49
N LEU A 124 -7.29 -9.27 -9.28
CA LEU A 124 -8.56 -8.54 -9.35
C LEU A 124 -9.17 -8.67 -10.74
N ASN A 125 -8.39 -8.41 -11.79
CA ASN A 125 -8.85 -8.50 -13.18
C ASN A 125 -9.35 -9.91 -13.53
N SER A 126 -8.65 -10.94 -13.08
CA SER A 126 -9.07 -12.33 -13.25
C SER A 126 -10.35 -12.66 -12.47
N TYR A 127 -10.50 -12.10 -11.27
CA TYR A 127 -11.72 -12.26 -10.47
C TYR A 127 -12.94 -11.58 -11.11
N LEU A 128 -12.73 -10.45 -11.79
CA LEU A 128 -13.75 -9.67 -12.47
C LEU A 128 -13.90 -10.00 -13.97
N LYS A 129 -13.39 -11.13 -14.44
CA LYS A 129 -13.25 -11.49 -15.86
C LYS A 129 -14.50 -11.24 -16.71
N ASN A 130 -15.69 -11.51 -16.16
CA ASN A 130 -16.96 -11.42 -16.86
C ASN A 130 -17.81 -10.20 -16.45
N GLN A 131 -17.17 -9.18 -15.87
CA GLN A 131 -17.86 -7.98 -15.38
C GLN A 131 -17.46 -6.76 -16.19
N GLU A 132 -18.40 -5.86 -16.41
CA GLU A 132 -18.10 -4.53 -16.96
C GLU A 132 -17.19 -3.77 -15.99
N LYS A 133 -16.16 -3.16 -16.54
CA LYS A 133 -15.09 -2.47 -15.77
C LYS A 133 -15.03 -0.97 -16.08
N ASN A 134 -16.06 -0.42 -16.72
CA ASN A 134 -16.08 0.98 -17.15
C ASN A 134 -15.86 1.96 -15.99
N ASN A 135 -16.26 1.57 -14.79
CA ASN A 135 -16.11 2.37 -13.56
C ASN A 135 -14.93 1.93 -12.70
N LEU A 136 -14.04 1.06 -13.22
CA LEU A 136 -12.86 0.59 -12.48
C LEU A 136 -11.58 1.24 -12.99
N PHE A 137 -10.93 1.99 -12.11
CA PHE A 137 -9.58 2.53 -12.32
C PHE A 137 -8.60 1.75 -11.47
N THR A 138 -7.47 1.36 -12.06
CA THR A 138 -6.42 0.64 -11.33
C THR A 138 -5.11 1.43 -11.32
N VAL A 139 -4.43 1.40 -10.19
CA VAL A 139 -3.09 1.98 -10.03
C VAL A 139 -2.12 0.88 -9.64
N ASP A 140 -1.30 0.48 -10.59
CA ASP A 140 -0.23 -0.48 -10.37
C ASP A 140 0.94 0.20 -9.66
N ILE A 141 1.35 -0.36 -8.53
CA ILE A 141 2.56 0.08 -7.82
C ILE A 141 3.71 -0.74 -8.35
N ILE A 142 4.80 -0.10 -8.82
CA ILE A 142 6.01 -0.81 -9.21
C ILE A 142 6.49 -1.64 -8.02
N CYS A 143 6.61 -2.94 -8.22
CA CYS A 143 6.93 -3.89 -7.18
C CYS A 143 8.02 -4.87 -7.65
N HIS A 144 9.12 -4.93 -6.89
CA HIS A 144 10.21 -5.87 -7.09
C HIS A 144 10.18 -7.03 -6.09
N GLY A 145 9.09 -7.16 -5.35
CA GLY A 145 8.89 -8.14 -4.29
C GLY A 145 8.59 -7.47 -2.95
N THR A 146 8.04 -8.25 -2.04
CA THR A 146 7.72 -7.81 -0.69
C THR A 146 8.03 -8.92 0.31
N PRO A 147 8.51 -8.59 1.51
CA PRO A 147 8.65 -9.57 2.58
C PRO A 147 7.29 -10.14 2.97
N SER A 148 7.29 -11.36 3.48
CA SER A 148 6.08 -12.00 3.97
C SER A 148 5.51 -11.25 5.19
N ALA A 149 4.20 -11.33 5.38
CA ALA A 149 3.54 -10.78 6.56
C ALA A 149 4.08 -11.38 7.87
N LYS A 150 4.51 -12.67 7.85
CA LYS A 150 5.11 -13.32 9.02
C LYS A 150 6.45 -12.70 9.41
N LEU A 151 7.33 -12.43 8.44
CA LEU A 151 8.62 -11.81 8.71
C LEU A 151 8.44 -10.40 9.31
N PHE A 152 7.47 -9.65 8.80
CA PHE A 152 7.14 -8.33 9.35
C PHE A 152 6.58 -8.43 10.79
N ASP A 153 5.70 -9.39 11.06
CA ASP A 153 5.15 -9.64 12.40
C ASP A 153 6.26 -10.00 13.41
N ASP A 154 7.18 -10.89 13.04
CA ASP A 154 8.31 -11.28 13.88
C ASP A 154 9.23 -10.08 14.16
N TYR A 155 9.44 -9.22 13.17
CA TYR A 155 10.18 -7.97 13.31
C TYR A 155 9.50 -6.99 14.28
N LEU A 156 8.19 -6.78 14.16
CA LEU A 156 7.44 -5.93 15.09
C LEU A 156 7.55 -6.44 16.52
N LYS A 157 7.42 -7.75 16.74
CA LYS A 157 7.59 -8.37 18.07
C LYS A 157 8.96 -8.12 18.67
N GLN A 158 10.01 -8.16 17.86
CA GLN A 158 11.37 -7.86 18.32
C GLN A 158 11.50 -6.40 18.77
N ILE A 159 10.94 -5.46 18.00
CA ILE A 159 10.91 -4.04 18.39
C ILE A 159 10.10 -3.86 19.68
N GLU A 160 8.90 -4.42 19.75
CA GLU A 160 8.02 -4.33 20.91
C GLU A 160 8.71 -4.80 22.20
N LYS A 161 9.51 -5.88 22.09
CA LYS A 161 10.32 -6.38 23.21
C LYS A 161 11.36 -5.35 23.67
N ASN A 162 12.03 -4.69 22.71
CA ASN A 162 13.08 -3.71 22.99
C ASN A 162 12.53 -2.40 23.61
N ILE A 163 11.38 -1.93 23.10
CA ILE A 163 10.75 -0.69 23.59
C ILE A 163 9.79 -0.92 24.76
N ASN A 164 9.56 -2.18 25.15
CA ASN A 164 8.62 -2.57 26.18
C ASN A 164 7.22 -1.95 25.99
N GLY A 165 6.70 -2.00 24.76
CA GLY A 165 5.43 -1.39 24.36
C GLY A 165 4.80 -2.10 23.16
N LYS A 166 3.57 -1.72 22.81
CA LYS A 166 2.82 -2.26 21.68
C LYS A 166 2.79 -1.28 20.51
N ILE A 167 3.22 -1.71 19.33
CA ILE A 167 3.26 -0.88 18.14
C ILE A 167 1.83 -0.77 17.57
N VAL A 168 1.35 0.47 17.44
CA VAL A 168 0.01 0.79 16.95
C VAL A 168 0.01 1.42 15.55
N ASP A 169 1.14 1.98 15.12
CA ASP A 169 1.33 2.49 13.75
C ASP A 169 2.79 2.36 13.32
N PHE A 170 3.02 2.19 12.02
CA PHE A 170 4.33 1.99 11.42
C PHE A 170 4.46 2.80 10.13
N LYS A 171 5.47 3.65 10.05
CA LYS A 171 5.79 4.41 8.86
C LYS A 171 7.14 3.97 8.31
N PHE A 172 7.14 3.34 7.15
CA PHE A 172 8.38 2.99 6.44
C PHE A 172 9.14 4.22 5.96
N ARG A 173 8.43 5.30 5.67
CA ARG A 173 9.01 6.58 5.26
C ARG A 173 8.32 7.71 6.02
N ASP A 174 9.01 8.27 7.00
CA ASP A 174 8.54 9.40 7.77
C ASP A 174 9.22 10.68 7.28
N LYS A 175 8.45 11.58 6.70
CA LYS A 175 8.93 12.86 6.15
C LYS A 175 8.94 14.00 7.17
N SER A 176 8.60 13.77 8.44
CA SER A 176 8.56 14.81 9.46
C SER A 176 9.91 15.51 9.69
N GLY A 177 11.01 14.83 9.37
CA GLY A 177 12.37 15.38 9.40
C GLY A 177 12.97 15.62 8.02
N GLY A 178 12.14 15.85 6.98
CA GLY A 178 12.55 16.03 5.59
C GLY A 178 12.55 14.75 4.76
N TRP A 179 12.95 14.86 3.50
CA TRP A 179 13.06 13.72 2.59
C TRP A 179 14.19 12.78 3.03
N GLY A 180 13.94 11.48 2.99
CA GLY A 180 14.95 10.48 3.32
C GLY A 180 14.37 9.11 3.67
N LEU A 181 15.26 8.17 4.04
CA LEU A 181 14.96 6.79 4.40
C LEU A 181 14.77 6.65 5.93
N LYS A 182 13.97 7.54 6.52
CA LYS A 182 13.67 7.47 7.95
C LYS A 182 12.33 6.79 8.15
N GLY A 183 12.31 5.74 8.97
CA GLY A 183 11.09 5.11 9.44
C GLY A 183 10.76 5.52 10.87
N SER A 184 9.49 5.49 11.21
CA SER A 184 9.02 5.73 12.59
C SER A 184 7.91 4.76 12.96
N ILE A 185 7.77 4.53 14.24
CA ILE A 185 6.66 3.80 14.83
C ILE A 185 5.96 4.69 15.87
N ILE A 186 4.66 4.46 16.01
CA ILE A 186 3.90 4.91 17.17
C ILE A 186 3.61 3.68 18.02
N TYR A 187 3.95 3.73 19.28
CA TYR A 187 3.71 2.63 20.20
C TYR A 187 3.03 3.10 21.48
N GLN A 188 2.29 2.20 22.08
CA GLN A 188 1.63 2.38 23.37
C GLN A 188 2.49 1.75 24.46
N ASN A 189 2.90 2.55 25.43
CA ASN A 189 3.68 2.09 26.57
C ASN A 189 2.77 1.43 27.64
N LYS A 190 3.36 0.88 28.71
CA LYS A 190 2.61 0.25 29.81
C LYS A 190 1.62 1.18 30.52
N ARG A 191 1.76 2.51 30.39
CA ARG A 191 0.83 3.50 30.93
C ARG A 191 -0.24 3.94 29.93
N ASN A 192 -0.40 3.18 28.81
CA ASN A 192 -1.33 3.49 27.72
C ASN A 192 -1.08 4.84 27.02
N GLN A 193 0.12 5.40 27.15
CA GLN A 193 0.49 6.64 26.49
C GLN A 193 1.10 6.32 25.12
N HIS A 194 0.67 7.06 24.08
CA HIS A 194 1.27 6.96 22.75
C HIS A 194 2.60 7.70 22.71
N GLN A 195 3.63 7.01 22.25
CA GLN A 195 4.97 7.57 22.05
C GLN A 195 5.41 7.30 20.62
N ARG A 196 6.26 8.18 20.08
CA ARG A 196 6.86 8.02 18.76
C ARG A 196 8.34 7.71 18.89
N TYR A 197 8.78 6.69 18.17
CA TYR A 197 10.18 6.31 18.07
C TYR A 197 10.65 6.47 16.64
N TYR A 198 11.76 7.18 16.44
CA TYR A 198 12.38 7.43 15.13
C TYR A 198 13.60 6.55 14.92
N ASN A 199 14.04 6.44 13.68
CA ASN A 199 15.24 5.70 13.28
C ASN A 199 15.17 4.19 13.55
N ILE A 200 14.00 3.60 13.35
CA ILE A 200 13.79 2.15 13.49
C ILE A 200 14.82 1.32 12.71
N TYR A 201 15.41 1.87 11.65
CA TYR A 201 16.43 1.17 10.85
C TYR A 201 17.81 1.08 11.52
N LYS A 202 18.13 1.92 12.51
CA LYS A 202 19.39 1.80 13.27
C LYS A 202 19.40 0.62 14.24
N THR A 203 18.24 0.13 14.63
CA THR A 203 18.04 -0.95 15.61
C THR A 203 17.96 -2.33 14.92
N LEU A 204 18.04 -2.34 13.60
CA LEU A 204 17.84 -3.54 12.78
C LEU A 204 19.11 -4.34 12.61
N ASN A 205 19.05 -5.63 12.91
CA ASN A 205 20.02 -6.61 12.44
C ASN A 205 20.08 -6.58 10.89
N TYR A 206 21.28 -6.63 10.37
CA TYR A 206 21.69 -6.47 8.97
C TYR A 206 20.79 -7.11 7.89
N ILE A 207 20.10 -8.20 8.20
CA ILE A 207 19.31 -8.99 7.25
C ILE A 207 18.07 -8.24 6.76
N PHE A 208 17.36 -7.55 7.65
CA PHE A 208 16.14 -6.82 7.28
C PHE A 208 16.49 -5.50 6.59
N ILE A 209 17.58 -4.87 7.00
CA ILE A 209 18.13 -3.68 6.34
C ILE A 209 18.56 -4.03 4.92
N HIS A 210 19.26 -5.13 4.70
CA HIS A 210 19.67 -5.56 3.36
C HIS A 210 18.48 -5.87 2.45
N LEU A 211 17.43 -6.53 2.96
CA LEU A 211 16.24 -6.83 2.19
C LEU A 211 15.47 -5.54 1.81
N ILE A 212 15.30 -4.64 2.77
CA ILE A 212 14.70 -3.31 2.52
C ILE A 212 15.64 -2.45 1.67
N TYR A 213 16.95 -2.47 1.90
CA TYR A 213 17.93 -1.69 1.13
C TYR A 213 18.05 -2.18 -0.32
N SER A 214 18.01 -3.48 -0.56
CA SER A 214 17.99 -4.03 -1.93
C SER A 214 16.71 -3.62 -2.67
N ILE A 215 15.57 -3.63 -1.99
CA ILE A 215 14.32 -3.10 -2.52
C ILE A 215 14.43 -1.56 -2.72
N PHE A 216 15.12 -0.86 -1.83
CA PHE A 216 15.27 0.60 -1.86
C PHE A 216 16.28 1.11 -2.89
N GLN A 217 17.42 0.48 -3.06
CA GLN A 217 18.41 0.89 -4.08
C GLN A 217 17.83 0.78 -5.50
N PHE A 218 17.00 -0.24 -5.73
CA PHE A 218 16.30 -0.38 -7.01
C PHE A 218 15.22 0.69 -7.19
N ILE A 219 14.52 1.09 -6.13
CA ILE A 219 13.48 2.14 -6.18
C ILE A 219 14.08 3.54 -6.38
N GLN A 220 15.28 3.81 -5.88
CA GLN A 220 15.97 5.09 -6.12
C GLN A 220 16.42 5.27 -7.57
N SER A 221 16.66 4.18 -8.29
CA SER A 221 17.05 4.20 -9.70
C SER A 221 15.88 4.45 -10.65
N PHE A 222 14.65 4.30 -10.18
CA PHE A 222 13.44 4.53 -10.97
C PHE A 222 12.50 5.50 -10.25
N PHE A 223 12.21 6.62 -10.88
CA PHE A 223 11.10 7.49 -10.52
C PHE A 223 9.82 6.65 -10.37
N HIS A 224 8.99 6.96 -9.37
CA HIS A 224 7.71 6.28 -9.18
C HIS A 224 6.84 6.49 -10.41
N CYS A 225 6.89 5.55 -11.33
CA CYS A 225 6.02 5.50 -12.49
C CYS A 225 4.70 4.84 -12.05
N PHE A 226 3.61 5.57 -12.13
CA PHE A 226 2.26 5.01 -11.95
C PHE A 226 1.73 4.62 -13.33
N ARG A 227 1.21 3.41 -13.46
CA ARG A 227 0.48 2.99 -14.65
C ARG A 227 -1.00 3.16 -14.41
N LEU A 228 -1.63 4.10 -15.08
CA LEU A 228 -3.08 4.23 -15.15
C LEU A 228 -3.60 3.33 -16.27
N LYS A 229 -4.53 2.44 -15.96
CA LYS A 229 -5.34 1.73 -16.93
C LYS A 229 -6.74 2.35 -16.90
N ALA A 230 -7.16 2.91 -18.03
CA ALA A 230 -8.53 3.26 -18.30
C ALA A 230 -9.30 2.03 -18.79
#